data_6c51de2cfeed85b501df489dafbc161c
#
_entry.id   6c51de2cfeed85b501df489dafbc161c
#
_cell.length_a   1.000
_cell.length_b   1.000
_cell.length_c   1.000
_cell.angle_alpha   90.00
_cell.angle_beta   90.00
_cell.angle_gamma   90.00
#
_symmetry.space_group_name_H-M   'P 1'
#
loop_
_entity.id
_entity.type
_entity.pdbx_description
1 polymer ?
#
loop_
_entity_poly.entity_id
_entity_poly.type
_entity_poly.pdbx_seq_one_letter_code
_entity_poly.pdbx_strand_id
1 'polypeptide(L)'
;MSGMTLTSQRNLQINFANPYIVIGQSVLLRNGLEGEIKSYKDLNNPKYTVVSKLGTTGDLAAKRYLSKAKLRLFETESEGAIEVVNGKADAFIYDLPFNAVYSSQNPGKLVHLDTPFTYEPLAWGVRKGDPDFVNWLNNFLTQIQGDGTYDKIYAKWFESSAWQKTLK
;
A
#
# COMPACT_ATOMS: atom_id res chain seq x y z
N MET A 1 -1.84 -15.96 0.51
CA MET A 1 -1.62 -15.02 -0.61
C MET A 1 -1.83 -13.63 -0.07
N SER A 2 -0.85 -12.77 -0.18
CA SER A 2 -0.86 -11.42 0.42
C SER A 2 -0.41 -10.39 -0.62
N GLY A 3 -0.73 -9.13 -0.39
CA GLY A 3 -0.32 -8.01 -1.23
C GLY A 3 1.19 -7.76 -1.15
N MET A 4 1.99 -8.66 -1.71
CA MET A 4 3.44 -8.52 -1.69
C MET A 4 3.93 -7.91 -3.00
N THR A 5 4.58 -6.76 -2.91
CA THR A 5 5.23 -6.14 -4.06
C THR A 5 6.35 -7.02 -4.58
N LEU A 6 6.30 -7.35 -5.87
CA LEU A 6 7.38 -7.99 -6.59
C LEU A 6 8.55 -7.02 -6.69
N THR A 7 9.67 -7.39 -6.09
CA THR A 7 10.94 -6.65 -6.22
C THR A 7 12.06 -7.61 -6.56
N SER A 8 13.08 -7.10 -7.28
CA SER A 8 14.28 -7.91 -7.61
C SER A 8 14.92 -8.50 -6.36
N GLN A 9 14.99 -7.72 -5.27
CA GLN A 9 15.56 -8.18 -4.00
C GLN A 9 14.78 -9.34 -3.40
N ARG A 10 13.44 -9.27 -3.36
CA ARG A 10 12.59 -10.35 -2.86
C ARG A 10 12.66 -11.57 -3.77
N ASN A 11 12.79 -11.35 -5.10
CA ASN A 11 12.87 -12.46 -6.06
C ASN A 11 14.19 -13.26 -5.97
N LEU A 12 15.20 -12.77 -5.26
CA LEU A 12 16.37 -13.58 -4.90
C LEU A 12 16.02 -14.69 -3.92
N GLN A 13 15.03 -14.49 -3.06
CA GLN A 13 14.66 -15.42 -1.98
C GLN A 13 13.44 -16.29 -2.31
N ILE A 14 12.48 -15.74 -3.07
CA ILE A 14 11.24 -16.43 -3.45
C ILE A 14 11.00 -16.29 -4.95
N ASN A 15 10.12 -17.12 -5.51
CA ASN A 15 9.56 -16.91 -6.84
C ASN A 15 8.26 -16.10 -6.74
N PHE A 16 7.91 -15.43 -7.82
CA PHE A 16 6.63 -14.74 -7.96
C PHE A 16 5.87 -15.27 -9.17
N ALA A 17 4.55 -15.36 -9.05
CA ALA A 17 3.66 -15.42 -10.20
C ALA A 17 3.62 -14.05 -10.89
N ASN A 18 2.95 -13.96 -12.04
CA ASN A 18 2.72 -12.67 -12.70
C ASN A 18 1.96 -11.72 -11.76
N PRO A 19 2.22 -10.41 -11.84
CA PRO A 19 1.47 -9.43 -11.05
C PRO A 19 -0.03 -9.49 -11.39
N TYR A 20 -0.85 -9.49 -10.34
CA TYR A 20 -2.30 -9.46 -10.50
C TYR A 20 -2.89 -8.05 -10.37
N ILE A 21 -2.17 -7.10 -9.81
CA ILE A 21 -2.53 -5.68 -9.72
C ILE A 21 -1.26 -4.83 -9.62
N VAL A 22 -1.32 -3.62 -10.14
CA VAL A 22 -0.29 -2.60 -9.91
C VAL A 22 -0.90 -1.49 -9.07
N ILE A 23 -0.25 -1.17 -7.97
CA ILE A 23 -0.60 -0.07 -7.06
C ILE A 23 0.63 0.83 -6.87
N GLY A 24 0.60 1.72 -5.87
CA GLY A 24 1.78 2.47 -5.46
C GLY A 24 1.67 2.92 -4.01
N GLN A 25 2.80 3.35 -3.46
CA GLN A 25 2.84 4.01 -2.17
C GLN A 25 2.19 5.39 -2.29
N SER A 26 1.37 5.74 -1.33
CA SER A 26 0.73 7.04 -1.22
C SER A 26 0.90 7.61 0.19
N VAL A 27 0.33 8.77 0.42
CA VAL A 27 0.41 9.48 1.69
C VAL A 27 -0.97 9.52 2.34
N LEU A 28 -1.06 9.02 3.57
CA LEU A 28 -2.18 9.27 4.46
C LEU A 28 -1.78 10.41 5.41
N LEU A 29 -2.53 11.50 5.41
CA LEU A 29 -2.24 12.71 6.18
C LEU A 29 -3.17 12.84 7.37
N ARG A 30 -2.66 13.42 8.43
CA ARG A 30 -3.50 14.02 9.47
C ARG A 30 -4.28 15.19 8.86
N ASN A 31 -5.58 15.26 9.15
CA ASN A 31 -6.45 16.34 8.68
C ASN A 31 -5.88 17.73 9.08
N GLY A 32 -6.05 18.69 8.20
CA GLY A 32 -5.54 20.07 8.35
C GLY A 32 -4.15 20.28 7.74
N LEU A 33 -3.48 19.23 7.23
CA LEU A 33 -2.22 19.35 6.50
C LEU A 33 -2.38 19.36 4.97
N GLU A 34 -3.57 19.07 4.46
CA GLU A 34 -3.87 19.00 3.03
C GLU A 34 -3.70 20.34 2.30
N GLY A 35 -3.70 21.46 3.03
CA GLY A 35 -3.38 22.78 2.50
C GLY A 35 -1.87 22.97 2.23
N GLU A 36 -1.04 22.35 3.05
CA GLU A 36 0.42 22.49 3.05
C GLU A 36 1.12 21.33 2.32
N ILE A 37 0.61 20.10 2.44
CA ILE A 37 1.17 18.90 1.84
C ILE A 37 0.33 18.50 0.62
N LYS A 38 0.91 18.67 -0.57
CA LYS A 38 0.29 18.30 -1.86
C LYS A 38 0.92 17.05 -2.47
N SER A 39 2.12 16.72 -2.02
CA SER A 39 2.86 15.55 -2.49
C SER A 39 3.74 14.98 -1.38
N TYR A 40 4.19 13.73 -1.56
CA TYR A 40 5.15 13.14 -0.63
C TYR A 40 6.43 14.00 -0.44
N LYS A 41 6.83 14.77 -1.45
CA LYS A 41 8.04 15.61 -1.41
C LYS A 41 7.98 16.69 -0.34
N ASP A 42 6.79 17.22 -0.08
CA ASP A 42 6.57 18.28 0.91
C ASP A 42 6.80 17.79 2.34
N LEU A 43 6.69 16.46 2.55
CA LEU A 43 7.00 15.80 3.81
C LEU A 43 8.50 15.70 4.09
N ASN A 44 9.38 15.97 3.11
CA ASN A 44 10.84 15.87 3.31
C ASN A 44 11.39 17.09 4.08
N ASN A 45 10.89 17.29 5.29
CA ASN A 45 11.22 18.41 6.17
C ASN A 45 11.30 17.90 7.62
N PRO A 46 12.29 18.34 8.42
CA PRO A 46 12.49 17.89 9.79
C PRO A 46 11.35 18.26 10.76
N LYS A 47 10.44 19.15 10.36
CA LYS A 47 9.25 19.45 11.17
C LYS A 47 8.24 18.32 11.20
N TYR A 48 8.19 17.47 10.16
CA TYR A 48 7.21 16.39 10.04
C TYR A 48 7.69 15.08 10.66
N THR A 49 6.76 14.39 11.30
CA THR A 49 6.90 13.00 11.74
C THR A 49 6.14 12.12 10.75
N VAL A 50 6.86 11.30 10.03
CA VAL A 50 6.34 10.33 9.05
C VAL A 50 6.44 8.94 9.63
N VAL A 51 5.41 8.14 9.45
CA VAL A 51 5.40 6.74 9.90
C VAL A 51 5.22 5.78 8.73
N SER A 52 5.71 4.56 8.87
CA SER A 52 5.49 3.47 7.91
C SER A 52 5.58 2.12 8.61
N LYS A 53 5.17 1.05 7.92
CA LYS A 53 5.32 -0.32 8.40
C LYS A 53 6.71 -0.84 8.09
N LEU A 54 7.37 -1.36 9.11
CA LEU A 54 8.73 -1.93 9.02
C LEU A 54 8.84 -3.02 7.93
N GLY A 55 9.91 -2.97 7.15
CA GLY A 55 10.23 -3.98 6.13
C GLY A 55 9.36 -3.97 4.88
N THR A 56 8.50 -2.96 4.72
CA THR A 56 7.68 -2.78 3.51
C THR A 56 8.38 -1.90 2.47
N THR A 57 7.83 -1.86 1.27
CA THR A 57 8.25 -0.91 0.23
C THR A 57 7.96 0.53 0.65
N GLY A 58 6.95 0.78 1.48
CA GLY A 58 6.68 2.07 2.10
C GLY A 58 7.79 2.55 3.04
N ASP A 59 8.32 1.66 3.88
CA ASP A 59 9.50 1.93 4.71
C ASP A 59 10.71 2.31 3.84
N LEU A 60 10.99 1.52 2.80
CA LEU A 60 12.11 1.79 1.88
C LEU A 60 11.92 3.10 1.12
N ALA A 61 10.69 3.40 0.69
CA ALA A 61 10.35 4.65 0.01
C ALA A 61 10.52 5.86 0.94
N ALA A 62 10.03 5.77 2.19
CA ALA A 62 10.20 6.82 3.18
C ALA A 62 11.68 7.10 3.46
N LYS A 63 12.50 6.08 3.68
CA LYS A 63 13.96 6.22 3.88
C LYS A 63 14.64 6.86 2.68
N ARG A 64 14.22 6.49 1.46
CA ARG A 64 14.82 7.00 0.21
C ARG A 64 14.46 8.45 -0.08
N TYR A 65 13.19 8.81 0.08
CA TYR A 65 12.66 10.08 -0.41
C TYR A 65 12.45 11.14 0.68
N LEU A 66 12.33 10.71 1.95
CA LEU A 66 11.99 11.57 3.08
C LEU A 66 13.11 11.60 4.13
N SER A 67 14.36 11.64 3.67
CA SER A 67 15.56 11.56 4.51
C SER A 67 15.68 12.67 5.56
N LYS A 68 14.98 13.80 5.40
CA LYS A 68 14.95 14.91 6.36
C LYS A 68 13.81 14.80 7.37
N ALA A 69 12.77 14.03 7.08
CA ALA A 69 11.64 13.84 7.99
C ALA A 69 12.05 12.95 9.19
N LYS A 70 11.29 13.07 10.28
CA LYS A 70 11.43 12.18 11.44
C LYS A 70 10.68 10.88 11.13
N LEU A 71 11.40 9.81 10.76
CA LEU A 71 10.78 8.53 10.42
C LEU A 71 10.64 7.65 11.67
N ARG A 72 9.43 7.10 11.88
CA ARG A 72 9.13 6.06 12.88
C ARG A 72 8.52 4.86 12.18
N LEU A 73 8.90 3.66 12.59
CA LEU A 73 8.46 2.41 11.98
C LEU A 73 7.66 1.58 12.99
N PHE A 74 6.62 0.91 12.51
CA PHE A 74 5.72 0.08 13.29
C PHE A 74 5.65 -1.34 12.72
N GLU A 75 5.30 -2.31 13.56
CA GLU A 75 5.19 -3.71 13.15
C GLU A 75 3.96 -3.96 12.27
N THR A 76 2.89 -3.22 12.50
CA THR A 76 1.65 -3.34 11.72
C THR A 76 1.27 -2.02 11.05
N GLU A 77 0.56 -2.11 9.93
CA GLU A 77 0.00 -0.95 9.24
C GLU A 77 -1.02 -0.19 10.09
N SER A 78 -1.81 -0.93 10.87
CA SER A 78 -2.82 -0.35 11.75
C SER A 78 -2.21 0.51 12.85
N GLU A 79 -1.12 0.06 13.49
CA GLU A 79 -0.39 0.86 14.50
C GLU A 79 0.13 2.16 13.90
N GLY A 80 0.74 2.11 12.71
CA GLY A 80 1.23 3.30 12.02
C GLY A 80 0.10 4.29 11.70
N ALA A 81 -1.01 3.81 11.16
CA ALA A 81 -2.15 4.64 10.82
C ALA A 81 -2.83 5.27 12.05
N ILE A 82 -2.93 4.54 13.17
CA ILE A 82 -3.47 5.05 14.45
C ILE A 82 -2.62 6.20 15.02
N GLU A 83 -1.30 6.19 14.83
CA GLU A 83 -0.45 7.31 15.26
C GLU A 83 -0.82 8.61 14.54
N VAL A 84 -1.21 8.52 13.25
CA VAL A 84 -1.69 9.68 12.49
C VAL A 84 -3.07 10.11 12.95
N VAL A 85 -4.00 9.17 13.18
CA VAL A 85 -5.35 9.45 13.74
C VAL A 85 -5.26 10.20 15.06
N ASN A 86 -4.30 9.81 15.91
CA ASN A 86 -4.10 10.39 17.24
C ASN A 86 -3.26 11.68 17.23
N GLY A 87 -2.84 12.17 16.06
CA GLY A 87 -2.02 13.38 15.93
C GLY A 87 -0.58 13.23 16.44
N LYS A 88 -0.11 12.01 16.69
CA LYS A 88 1.27 11.70 17.11
C LYS A 88 2.24 11.56 15.95
N ALA A 89 1.71 11.49 14.73
CA ALA A 89 2.43 11.57 13.47
C ALA A 89 1.65 12.45 12.49
N ASP A 90 2.35 13.02 11.52
CA ASP A 90 1.76 13.91 10.51
C ASP A 90 1.30 13.13 9.28
N ALA A 91 2.02 12.06 8.92
CA ALA A 91 1.72 11.25 7.74
C ALA A 91 2.12 9.78 7.90
N PHE A 92 1.39 8.91 7.19
CA PHE A 92 1.73 7.49 7.03
C PHE A 92 1.97 7.20 5.54
N ILE A 93 3.10 6.56 5.25
CA ILE A 93 3.45 6.10 3.90
C ILE A 93 3.10 4.62 3.81
N TYR A 94 2.13 4.31 2.95
CA TYR A 94 1.69 2.95 2.72
C TYR A 94 0.93 2.82 1.38
N ASP A 95 0.47 1.61 1.08
CA ASP A 95 -0.25 1.29 -0.15
C ASP A 95 -1.50 2.17 -0.34
N LEU A 96 -1.68 2.73 -1.54
CA LEU A 96 -2.79 3.63 -1.85
C LEU A 96 -4.17 3.03 -1.48
N PRO A 97 -4.51 1.77 -1.79
CA PRO A 97 -5.81 1.22 -1.44
C PRO A 97 -6.07 1.19 0.07
N PHE A 98 -5.04 0.88 0.87
CA PHE A 98 -5.15 0.93 2.33
C PHE A 98 -5.43 2.36 2.81
N ASN A 99 -4.64 3.32 2.34
CA ASN A 99 -4.77 4.73 2.73
C ASN A 99 -6.14 5.30 2.36
N ALA A 100 -6.66 4.96 1.17
CA ALA A 100 -7.99 5.37 0.72
C ALA A 100 -9.10 4.82 1.63
N VAL A 101 -9.07 3.51 1.92
CA VAL A 101 -10.05 2.88 2.81
C VAL A 101 -9.94 3.44 4.22
N TYR A 102 -8.73 3.54 4.76
CA TYR A 102 -8.53 3.98 6.15
C TYR A 102 -8.93 5.45 6.36
N SER A 103 -8.67 6.33 5.39
CA SER A 103 -9.15 7.72 5.44
C SER A 103 -10.67 7.80 5.37
N SER A 104 -11.31 6.99 4.53
CA SER A 104 -12.79 6.96 4.42
C SER A 104 -13.47 6.49 5.72
N GLN A 105 -12.80 5.63 6.49
CA GLN A 105 -13.27 5.15 7.79
C GLN A 105 -13.02 6.15 8.94
N ASN A 106 -12.18 7.16 8.73
CA ASN A 106 -11.82 8.17 9.71
C ASN A 106 -12.07 9.60 9.21
N PRO A 107 -13.32 9.92 8.82
CA PRO A 107 -13.66 11.22 8.25
C PRO A 107 -13.38 12.34 9.26
N GLY A 108 -12.84 13.46 8.77
CA GLY A 108 -12.47 14.60 9.61
C GLY A 108 -11.18 14.45 10.43
N LYS A 109 -10.58 13.26 10.45
CA LYS A 109 -9.27 13.02 11.09
C LYS A 109 -8.17 12.78 10.10
N LEU A 110 -8.47 12.13 8.98
CA LEU A 110 -7.52 11.71 7.97
C LEU A 110 -7.92 12.17 6.58
N VAL A 111 -6.92 12.45 5.76
CA VAL A 111 -7.03 12.69 4.31
C VAL A 111 -5.93 11.87 3.64
N HIS A 112 -6.19 11.26 2.49
CA HIS A 112 -5.13 10.63 1.70
C HIS A 112 -4.86 11.41 0.42
N LEU A 113 -3.65 11.29 -0.10
CA LEU A 113 -3.31 11.81 -1.42
C LEU A 113 -3.56 10.70 -2.46
N ASP A 114 -4.38 11.00 -3.46
CA ASP A 114 -4.80 10.05 -4.49
C ASP A 114 -3.68 9.65 -5.48
N THR A 115 -2.59 10.43 -5.52
CA THR A 115 -1.50 10.19 -6.45
C THR A 115 -0.44 9.30 -5.82
N PRO A 116 -0.28 8.06 -6.29
CA PRO A 116 0.82 7.21 -5.86
C PRO A 116 2.15 7.73 -6.41
N PHE A 117 3.25 7.51 -5.68
CA PHE A 117 4.57 7.99 -6.07
C PHE A 117 5.59 6.87 -6.29
N THR A 118 5.17 5.60 -6.18
CA THR A 118 5.95 4.42 -6.55
C THR A 118 5.18 3.53 -7.51
N TYR A 119 5.87 2.57 -8.11
CA TYR A 119 5.28 1.52 -8.95
C TYR A 119 5.39 0.20 -8.21
N GLU A 120 4.26 -0.36 -7.80
CA GLU A 120 4.18 -1.53 -6.92
C GLU A 120 3.37 -2.66 -7.59
N PRO A 121 4.00 -3.52 -8.40
CA PRO A 121 3.34 -4.71 -8.93
C PRO A 121 3.17 -5.73 -7.81
N LEU A 122 1.93 -6.03 -7.43
CA LEU A 122 1.64 -7.04 -6.41
C LEU A 122 1.50 -8.41 -7.06
N ALA A 123 2.19 -9.38 -6.51
CA ALA A 123 2.21 -10.74 -7.02
C ALA A 123 2.18 -11.78 -5.88
N TRP A 124 1.78 -13.01 -6.23
CA TRP A 124 1.81 -14.13 -5.29
C TRP A 124 3.22 -14.68 -5.17
N GLY A 125 3.76 -14.62 -3.95
CA GLY A 125 5.05 -15.21 -3.63
C GLY A 125 4.95 -16.73 -3.44
N VAL A 126 5.88 -17.45 -4.01
CA VAL A 126 5.98 -18.91 -3.98
C VAL A 126 7.41 -19.29 -3.57
N ARG A 127 7.57 -20.36 -2.81
CA ARG A 127 8.91 -20.87 -2.46
C ARG A 127 9.73 -21.18 -3.73
N LYS A 128 11.03 -21.08 -3.62
CA LYS A 128 11.95 -21.51 -4.69
C LYS A 128 11.79 -23.02 -4.98
N GLY A 129 12.06 -23.39 -6.24
CA GLY A 129 12.07 -24.80 -6.66
C GLY A 129 10.71 -25.38 -7.04
N ASP A 130 9.67 -24.54 -7.20
CA ASP A 130 8.33 -24.99 -7.61
C ASP A 130 7.83 -24.19 -8.85
N PRO A 131 8.46 -24.42 -10.03
CA PRO A 131 8.08 -23.74 -11.26
C PRO A 131 6.69 -24.16 -11.76
N ASP A 132 6.26 -25.40 -11.49
CA ASP A 132 4.96 -25.89 -11.92
C ASP A 132 3.83 -25.15 -11.19
N PHE A 133 3.99 -24.90 -9.91
CA PHE A 133 3.00 -24.12 -9.16
C PHE A 133 2.98 -22.65 -9.61
N VAL A 134 4.12 -22.05 -9.92
CA VAL A 134 4.18 -20.70 -10.51
C VAL A 134 3.43 -20.67 -11.85
N ASN A 135 3.66 -21.66 -12.71
CA ASN A 135 2.97 -21.78 -13.99
C ASN A 135 1.47 -21.96 -13.81
N TRP A 136 1.05 -22.79 -12.85
CA TRP A 136 -0.36 -22.96 -12.53
C TRP A 136 -1.03 -21.65 -12.10
N LEU A 137 -0.38 -20.86 -11.22
CA LEU A 137 -0.88 -19.56 -10.79
C LEU A 137 -1.00 -18.57 -11.95
N ASN A 138 -0.02 -18.56 -12.87
CA ASN A 138 -0.06 -17.71 -14.04
C ASN A 138 -1.19 -18.10 -15.01
N ASN A 139 -1.40 -19.39 -15.24
CA ASN A 139 -2.52 -19.90 -16.05
C ASN A 139 -3.87 -19.55 -15.41
N PHE A 140 -3.99 -19.73 -14.10
CA PHE A 140 -5.19 -19.33 -13.36
C PHE A 140 -5.47 -17.82 -13.51
N LEU A 141 -4.44 -16.99 -13.35
CA LEU A 141 -4.60 -15.54 -13.50
C LEU A 141 -5.03 -15.15 -14.92
N THR A 142 -4.41 -15.76 -15.94
CA THR A 142 -4.79 -15.55 -17.34
C THR A 142 -6.24 -15.95 -17.60
N GLN A 143 -6.68 -17.08 -17.03
CA GLN A 143 -8.05 -17.58 -17.19
C GLN A 143 -9.07 -16.62 -16.58
N ILE A 144 -8.89 -16.18 -15.33
CA ILE A 144 -9.83 -15.29 -14.67
C ILE A 144 -9.85 -13.87 -15.26
N GLN A 145 -8.74 -13.43 -15.88
CA GLN A 145 -8.69 -12.19 -16.65
C GLN A 145 -9.46 -12.33 -17.97
N GLY A 146 -9.34 -13.46 -18.64
CA GLY A 146 -10.00 -13.72 -19.92
C GLY A 146 -11.51 -13.95 -19.80
N ASP A 147 -12.01 -14.51 -18.70
CA ASP A 147 -13.44 -14.81 -18.51
C ASP A 147 -14.20 -13.71 -17.76
N GLY A 148 -13.54 -12.58 -17.41
CA GLY A 148 -14.14 -11.44 -16.70
C GLY A 148 -14.35 -11.67 -15.19
N THR A 149 -13.86 -12.78 -14.63
CA THR A 149 -13.93 -13.04 -13.19
C THR A 149 -13.05 -12.05 -12.42
N TYR A 150 -11.86 -11.73 -12.96
CA TYR A 150 -10.97 -10.72 -12.38
C TYR A 150 -11.66 -9.36 -12.26
N ASP A 151 -12.32 -8.89 -13.31
CA ASP A 151 -12.99 -7.58 -13.31
C ASP A 151 -14.11 -7.51 -12.27
N LYS A 152 -14.87 -8.59 -12.10
CA LYS A 152 -15.90 -8.68 -11.05
C LYS A 152 -15.32 -8.59 -9.65
N ILE A 153 -14.17 -9.27 -9.42
CA ILE A 153 -13.46 -9.22 -8.13
C ILE A 153 -12.91 -7.80 -7.91
N TYR A 154 -12.28 -7.22 -8.92
CA TYR A 154 -11.73 -5.87 -8.85
C TYR A 154 -12.81 -4.84 -8.55
N ALA A 155 -13.90 -4.82 -9.30
CA ALA A 155 -15.02 -3.90 -9.08
C ALA A 155 -15.62 -4.04 -7.67
N LYS A 156 -15.74 -5.27 -7.17
CA LYS A 156 -16.26 -5.52 -5.81
C LYS A 156 -15.37 -4.88 -4.74
N TRP A 157 -14.04 -5.02 -4.85
CA TRP A 157 -13.13 -4.68 -3.75
C TRP A 157 -12.50 -3.29 -3.87
N PHE A 158 -12.38 -2.75 -5.10
CA PHE A 158 -11.69 -1.49 -5.35
C PHE A 158 -12.60 -0.37 -5.87
N GLU A 159 -13.71 -0.69 -6.57
CA GLU A 159 -14.62 0.32 -7.11
C GLU A 159 -15.88 0.49 -6.24
N SER A 160 -16.24 -0.51 -5.45
CA SER A 160 -17.41 -0.49 -4.57
C SER A 160 -17.03 -0.35 -3.11
N SER A 161 -17.73 0.52 -2.37
CA SER A 161 -17.65 0.60 -0.91
C SER A 161 -18.67 -0.29 -0.18
N ALA A 162 -19.49 -1.05 -0.92
CA ALA A 162 -20.58 -1.85 -0.34
C ALA A 162 -20.08 -2.91 0.66
N TRP A 163 -18.91 -3.52 0.40
CA TRP A 163 -18.29 -4.51 1.29
C TRP A 163 -17.85 -3.93 2.64
N GLN A 164 -17.54 -2.63 2.71
CA GLN A 164 -17.15 -1.97 3.96
C GLN A 164 -18.29 -1.97 4.99
N LYS A 165 -19.54 -2.00 4.53
CA LYS A 165 -20.74 -2.06 5.39
C LYS A 165 -20.94 -3.42 6.04
N THR A 166 -20.27 -4.48 5.55
CA THR A 166 -20.37 -5.85 6.07
C THR A 166 -19.30 -6.17 7.11
N LEU A 167 -18.36 -5.26 7.38
CA LEU A 167 -17.28 -5.41 8.36
C LEU A 167 -17.66 -4.89 9.78
N LYS A 168 -18.95 -4.88 10.10
CA LYS A 168 -19.45 -4.51 11.45
C LYS A 168 -19.44 -5.70 12.38
#